data_aa6a07684e2af7fc2c2e96edd25d4a2c
#
_entry.id   aa6a07684e2af7fc2c2e96edd25d4a2c
#
_cell.length_a   1.000
_cell.length_b   1.000
_cell.length_c   1.000
_cell.angle_alpha   90.00
_cell.angle_beta   90.00
_cell.angle_gamma   90.00
#
_symmetry.space_group_name_H-M   'P 1'
#
loop_
_entity.id
_entity.type
_entity.pdbx_description
1 polymer ?
#
loop_
_entity_poly.entity_id
_entity_poly.type
_entity_poly.pdbx_seq_one_letter_code
_entity_poly.pdbx_strand_id
1 'polypeptide(L)'
;MELRLRAPASPASASPRGTVVSPGHRPYPRLPSQPIQKQLSGSAVSVSRRGTAARSSPCSALMAASYNTGTPDLVDFDWETLGFQLVPTDFMYIMKCSSDGVFTKGELVPYGPIEMNPAAAVLNYGQGLLEGLRAHRKEDGSVVVFRPEENALRMRIGADRLCMPAPSVEQFLSGVKQTILANKRWVPPTGKGSLYIRPLLIGSGAMLGVAPAPEYTFVVYVCPVGHYFKDGLSPISLLTEEEYHRAAPGGTGDIKTIGNYASVTHLAL
;
A
#
# COMPACT_ATOMS: atom_id res chain seq x y z
N MET A 1 -27.70 22.54 -18.73
CA MET A 1 -27.31 23.87 -18.26
C MET A 1 -25.79 23.86 -18.21
N GLU A 2 -25.20 24.30 -19.33
CA GLU A 2 -23.76 24.19 -19.63
C GLU A 2 -23.08 25.47 -19.13
N LEU A 3 -22.17 25.38 -18.20
CA LEU A 3 -21.35 26.52 -17.75
C LEU A 3 -20.02 26.49 -18.51
N ARG A 4 -19.89 27.32 -19.55
CA ARG A 4 -18.63 27.62 -20.24
C ARG A 4 -17.97 28.80 -19.54
N LEU A 5 -16.79 28.57 -18.94
CA LEU A 5 -15.92 29.66 -18.48
C LEU A 5 -15.03 30.11 -19.64
N ARG A 6 -15.21 31.36 -20.09
CA ARG A 6 -14.33 32.06 -21.02
C ARG A 6 -13.13 32.65 -20.27
N ALA A 7 -11.93 32.35 -20.75
CA ALA A 7 -10.71 33.04 -20.32
C ALA A 7 -10.63 34.44 -20.97
N PRO A 8 -10.16 35.47 -20.24
CA PRO A 8 -9.93 36.78 -20.83
C PRO A 8 -8.61 36.82 -21.63
N ALA A 9 -8.66 37.54 -22.79
CA ALA A 9 -7.53 37.78 -23.66
C ALA A 9 -6.49 38.71 -22.99
N SER A 10 -5.21 38.37 -23.14
CA SER A 10 -4.08 39.22 -22.74
C SER A 10 -3.77 40.25 -23.83
N PRO A 11 -3.42 41.50 -23.48
CA PRO A 11 -2.85 42.43 -24.42
C PRO A 11 -1.33 42.23 -24.56
N ALA A 12 -0.86 42.26 -25.79
CA ALA A 12 0.56 42.28 -26.13
C ALA A 12 1.20 43.62 -25.73
N SER A 13 2.35 43.57 -25.04
CA SER A 13 3.25 44.72 -24.97
C SER A 13 4.71 44.26 -25.10
N ALA A 14 5.42 45.04 -25.90
CA ALA A 14 6.75 44.79 -26.43
C ALA A 14 7.85 44.88 -25.35
N SER A 15 8.91 44.13 -25.65
CA SER A 15 10.23 44.00 -25.00
C SER A 15 10.97 45.30 -24.68
N PRO A 16 11.92 45.27 -23.75
CA PRO A 16 13.30 45.32 -24.19
C PRO A 16 14.19 44.23 -23.58
N ARG A 17 15.17 43.79 -24.34
CA ARG A 17 16.19 42.80 -24.02
C ARG A 17 17.05 43.27 -22.85
N GLY A 18 16.90 42.64 -21.70
CA GLY A 18 17.85 42.72 -20.61
C GLY A 18 18.61 41.41 -20.49
N THR A 19 19.92 41.48 -20.54
CA THR A 19 20.85 40.36 -20.35
C THR A 19 20.71 39.82 -18.92
N VAL A 20 20.12 38.64 -18.76
CA VAL A 20 20.07 37.96 -17.46
C VAL A 20 21.38 37.22 -17.25
N VAL A 21 22.20 37.72 -16.33
CA VAL A 21 23.37 37.01 -15.81
C VAL A 21 22.84 35.91 -14.87
N SER A 22 23.03 34.65 -15.23
CA SER A 22 22.73 33.51 -14.38
C SER A 22 23.59 33.53 -13.13
N PRO A 23 23.01 33.40 -11.91
CA PRO A 23 23.80 33.19 -10.69
C PRO A 23 24.45 31.81 -10.77
N GLY A 24 25.77 31.80 -10.66
CA GLY A 24 26.57 30.56 -10.69
C GLY A 24 26.12 29.55 -9.64
N HIS A 25 25.89 28.33 -10.10
CA HIS A 25 25.73 27.17 -9.26
C HIS A 25 26.97 26.98 -8.40
N ARG A 26 26.86 27.19 -7.10
CA ARG A 26 27.89 26.73 -6.14
C ARG A 26 27.71 25.20 -6.00
N PRO A 27 28.74 24.40 -6.29
CA PRO A 27 28.67 22.97 -6.04
C PRO A 27 28.60 22.73 -4.53
N TYR A 28 27.64 21.94 -4.09
CA TYR A 28 27.59 21.43 -2.71
C TYR A 28 28.87 20.64 -2.42
N PRO A 29 29.54 20.83 -1.24
CA PRO A 29 30.70 20.05 -0.87
C PRO A 29 30.31 18.56 -0.78
N ARG A 30 30.96 17.72 -1.57
CA ARG A 30 30.88 16.26 -1.43
C ARG A 30 31.51 15.87 -0.10
N LEU A 31 30.74 15.24 0.77
CA LEU A 31 31.28 14.54 1.92
C LEU A 31 32.17 13.39 1.42
N PRO A 32 33.35 13.19 2.02
CA PRO A 32 34.27 12.13 1.61
C PRO A 32 33.62 10.77 1.92
N SER A 33 33.43 9.96 0.89
CA SER A 33 33.07 8.55 1.02
C SER A 33 34.25 7.78 1.64
N GLN A 34 34.12 7.40 2.89
CA GLN A 34 35.03 6.44 3.48
C GLN A 34 34.73 5.04 2.97
N PRO A 35 35.73 4.27 2.51
CA PRO A 35 35.50 2.89 2.11
C PRO A 35 35.27 2.02 3.35
N ILE A 36 34.13 1.36 3.41
CA ILE A 36 33.85 0.31 4.40
C ILE A 36 34.73 -0.89 4.04
N GLN A 37 35.82 -1.09 4.75
CA GLN A 37 36.61 -2.30 4.71
C GLN A 37 35.81 -3.43 5.38
N LYS A 38 35.24 -4.34 4.57
CA LYS A 38 34.77 -5.62 5.05
C LYS A 38 35.95 -6.49 5.46
N GLN A 39 36.18 -6.67 6.73
CA GLN A 39 37.02 -7.77 7.25
C GLN A 39 36.24 -9.09 7.03
N LEU A 40 36.65 -9.83 6.02
CA LEU A 40 36.26 -11.23 5.83
C LEU A 40 37.22 -12.09 6.67
N SER A 41 36.80 -12.49 7.88
CA SER A 41 37.46 -13.59 8.59
C SER A 41 36.87 -14.90 8.02
N GLY A 42 37.71 -15.60 7.25
CA GLY A 42 37.39 -16.92 6.71
C GLY A 42 37.38 -17.97 7.82
N SER A 43 36.26 -18.63 8.00
CA SER A 43 36.19 -19.95 8.63
C SER A 43 35.63 -20.92 7.61
N ALA A 44 36.49 -21.81 7.10
CA ALA A 44 36.11 -22.89 6.21
C ALA A 44 35.28 -23.92 6.98
N VAL A 45 34.00 -24.05 6.63
CA VAL A 45 33.15 -25.14 7.09
C VAL A 45 33.05 -26.15 5.96
N SER A 46 33.59 -27.36 6.19
CA SER A 46 33.47 -28.50 5.29
C SER A 46 32.03 -29.01 5.26
N VAL A 47 31.39 -28.96 4.09
CA VAL A 47 30.04 -29.52 3.88
C VAL A 47 30.18 -30.96 3.43
N SER A 48 29.90 -31.89 4.37
CA SER A 48 29.67 -33.30 4.06
C SER A 48 28.32 -33.47 3.36
N ARG A 49 28.31 -33.93 2.11
CA ARG A 49 27.14 -34.35 1.37
C ARG A 49 26.55 -35.61 2.01
N ARG A 50 25.50 -35.51 2.79
CA ARG A 50 24.54 -36.58 2.99
C ARG A 50 23.24 -36.19 2.30
N GLY A 51 22.88 -36.97 1.28
CA GLY A 51 21.61 -36.83 0.59
C GLY A 51 20.45 -37.14 1.51
N THR A 52 19.56 -36.17 1.64
CA THR A 52 18.23 -36.38 2.19
C THR A 52 17.22 -35.79 1.21
N ALA A 53 16.24 -36.62 0.88
CA ALA A 53 15.16 -36.36 -0.04
C ALA A 53 14.51 -34.98 0.21
N ALA A 54 14.29 -34.26 -0.87
CA ALA A 54 13.50 -33.04 -0.89
C ALA A 54 12.10 -33.35 -0.35
N ARG A 55 11.83 -32.99 0.90
CA ARG A 55 10.46 -32.84 1.39
C ARG A 55 9.96 -31.51 0.84
N SER A 56 9.06 -31.60 -0.14
CA SER A 56 8.20 -30.50 -0.54
C SER A 56 7.49 -29.97 0.71
N SER A 57 7.85 -28.75 1.13
CA SER A 57 7.08 -28.04 2.16
C SER A 57 5.65 -27.90 1.67
N PRO A 58 4.64 -28.33 2.42
CA PRO A 58 3.26 -28.09 2.04
C PRO A 58 3.05 -26.57 2.08
N CYS A 59 2.62 -26.01 0.95
CA CYS A 59 2.04 -24.69 0.85
C CYS A 59 1.01 -24.57 1.98
N SER A 60 1.25 -23.68 2.96
CA SER A 60 0.34 -23.50 4.10
C SER A 60 -0.97 -22.95 3.58
N ALA A 61 -1.87 -23.87 3.22
CA ALA A 61 -3.27 -23.54 3.04
C ALA A 61 -3.77 -22.95 4.36
N LEU A 62 -4.20 -21.69 4.32
CA LEU A 62 -4.78 -21.02 5.48
C LEU A 62 -5.96 -21.85 5.95
N MET A 63 -5.81 -22.55 7.08
CA MET A 63 -6.86 -23.38 7.68
C MET A 63 -8.11 -22.52 7.89
N ALA A 64 -9.20 -22.88 7.23
CA ALA A 64 -10.51 -22.29 7.44
C ALA A 64 -10.99 -22.62 8.85
N ALA A 65 -10.90 -21.67 9.76
CA ALA A 65 -11.62 -21.74 11.02
C ALA A 65 -13.09 -21.47 10.72
N SER A 66 -13.93 -22.48 10.86
CA SER A 66 -15.38 -22.34 10.76
C SER A 66 -15.92 -21.61 11.99
N TYR A 67 -16.17 -20.32 11.87
CA TYR A 67 -17.03 -19.61 12.81
C TYR A 67 -18.48 -19.78 12.33
N ASN A 68 -19.20 -20.68 13.00
CA ASN A 68 -20.62 -20.89 12.80
C ASN A 68 -21.38 -19.80 13.58
N THR A 69 -21.41 -18.58 13.04
CA THR A 69 -22.35 -17.54 13.46
C THR A 69 -23.45 -17.49 12.41
N GLY A 70 -24.72 -17.55 12.82
CA GLY A 70 -25.91 -17.57 11.95
C GLY A 70 -26.13 -16.29 11.12
N THR A 71 -25.07 -15.65 10.67
CA THR A 71 -25.08 -14.55 9.69
C THR A 71 -25.28 -15.10 8.29
N PRO A 72 -26.10 -14.45 7.43
CA PRO A 72 -26.26 -14.84 6.03
C PRO A 72 -24.91 -15.02 5.36
N ASP A 73 -24.73 -16.05 4.53
CA ASP A 73 -23.49 -16.35 3.82
C ASP A 73 -23.03 -15.19 2.90
N LEU A 74 -23.97 -14.35 2.44
CA LEU A 74 -23.72 -13.17 1.61
C LEU A 74 -24.62 -12.00 2.05
N VAL A 75 -24.14 -10.79 1.82
CA VAL A 75 -24.99 -9.59 1.94
C VAL A 75 -25.97 -9.54 0.79
N ASP A 76 -27.11 -8.89 1.02
CA ASP A 76 -28.04 -8.52 -0.06
C ASP A 76 -27.45 -7.34 -0.85
N PHE A 77 -26.78 -7.66 -1.95
CA PHE A 77 -26.06 -6.72 -2.80
C PHE A 77 -26.15 -7.17 -4.26
N ASP A 78 -26.36 -6.22 -5.17
CA ASP A 78 -26.35 -6.52 -6.61
C ASP A 78 -24.91 -6.68 -7.13
N TRP A 79 -24.42 -7.91 -7.16
CA TRP A 79 -23.06 -8.26 -7.58
C TRP A 79 -22.82 -8.04 -9.09
N GLU A 80 -23.85 -7.86 -9.91
CA GLU A 80 -23.72 -7.59 -11.34
C GLU A 80 -23.27 -6.14 -11.61
N THR A 81 -23.65 -5.23 -10.72
CA THR A 81 -23.28 -3.81 -10.82
C THR A 81 -21.93 -3.48 -10.16
N LEU A 82 -21.27 -4.50 -9.61
CA LEU A 82 -20.03 -4.30 -8.86
C LEU A 82 -18.91 -3.75 -9.74
N GLY A 83 -18.53 -2.50 -9.49
CA GLY A 83 -17.40 -1.80 -10.11
C GLY A 83 -16.15 -1.74 -9.22
N PHE A 84 -15.36 -0.67 -9.39
CA PHE A 84 -14.16 -0.40 -8.58
C PHE A 84 -14.34 0.82 -7.66
N GLN A 85 -15.57 1.15 -7.31
CA GLN A 85 -15.88 2.22 -6.36
C GLN A 85 -15.90 1.68 -4.92
N LEU A 86 -15.72 2.60 -3.96
CA LEU A 86 -15.74 2.23 -2.55
C LEU A 86 -17.15 1.80 -2.11
N VAL A 87 -17.25 0.58 -1.62
CA VAL A 87 -18.42 0.03 -0.94
C VAL A 87 -18.04 -0.20 0.52
N PRO A 88 -18.65 0.51 1.48
CA PRO A 88 -18.38 0.29 2.91
C PRO A 88 -18.73 -1.14 3.32
N THR A 89 -17.87 -1.75 4.14
CA THR A 89 -18.07 -3.08 4.72
C THR A 89 -18.30 -2.98 6.23
N ASP A 90 -18.29 -4.12 6.95
CA ASP A 90 -18.68 -4.10 8.36
C ASP A 90 -17.56 -3.67 9.30
N PHE A 91 -16.34 -4.19 9.08
CA PHE A 91 -15.23 -4.05 10.02
C PHE A 91 -13.91 -3.71 9.33
N MET A 92 -13.05 -3.03 10.07
CA MET A 92 -11.64 -2.86 9.78
C MET A 92 -10.79 -3.31 10.98
N TYR A 93 -9.51 -3.59 10.74
CA TYR A 93 -8.55 -4.00 11.77
C TYR A 93 -7.56 -2.88 12.01
N ILE A 94 -7.26 -2.59 13.29
CA ILE A 94 -6.35 -1.53 13.68
C ILE A 94 -5.33 -2.05 14.68
N MET A 95 -4.05 -1.69 14.49
CA MET A 95 -2.98 -1.75 15.47
C MET A 95 -2.29 -0.39 15.57
N LYS A 96 -1.85 -0.03 16.75
CA LYS A 96 -1.03 1.15 16.99
C LYS A 96 0.37 0.77 17.42
N CYS A 97 1.33 1.66 17.13
CA CYS A 97 2.72 1.51 17.53
C CYS A 97 3.26 2.87 17.94
N SER A 98 3.89 2.93 19.08
CA SER A 98 4.64 4.12 19.52
C SER A 98 6.07 4.10 18.95
N SER A 99 6.87 5.11 19.28
CA SER A 99 8.25 5.25 18.79
C SER A 99 9.21 4.12 19.22
N ASP A 100 8.80 3.29 20.18
CA ASP A 100 9.55 2.10 20.62
C ASP A 100 9.53 0.95 19.59
N GLY A 101 8.70 1.06 18.55
CA GLY A 101 8.60 0.07 17.48
C GLY A 101 7.75 -1.16 17.83
N VAL A 102 7.07 -1.16 19.00
CA VAL A 102 6.23 -2.28 19.43
C VAL A 102 4.78 -2.02 19.07
N PHE A 103 4.21 -2.88 18.22
CA PHE A 103 2.80 -2.83 17.87
C PHE A 103 1.94 -3.40 19.00
N THR A 104 0.86 -2.69 19.32
CA THR A 104 -0.17 -3.16 20.26
C THR A 104 -0.84 -4.43 19.74
N LYS A 105 -1.60 -5.11 20.61
CA LYS A 105 -2.53 -6.14 20.15
C LYS A 105 -3.56 -5.46 19.24
N GLY A 106 -3.71 -5.99 18.01
CA GLY A 106 -4.69 -5.45 17.08
C GLY A 106 -6.11 -5.84 17.42
N GLU A 107 -7.05 -5.04 16.95
CA GLU A 107 -8.47 -5.20 17.21
C GLU A 107 -9.31 -4.95 15.94
N LEU A 108 -10.46 -5.62 15.87
CA LEU A 108 -11.49 -5.36 14.87
C LEU A 108 -12.42 -4.27 15.41
N VAL A 109 -12.60 -3.22 14.62
CA VAL A 109 -13.53 -2.12 14.91
C VAL A 109 -14.52 -1.97 13.75
N PRO A 110 -15.70 -1.38 13.95
CA PRO A 110 -16.59 -1.05 12.84
C PRO A 110 -15.86 -0.20 11.78
N TYR A 111 -16.14 -0.48 10.49
CA TYR A 111 -15.58 0.32 9.40
C TYR A 111 -16.09 1.76 9.48
N GLY A 112 -15.18 2.73 9.43
CA GLY A 112 -15.54 4.13 9.55
C GLY A 112 -14.34 5.07 9.45
N PRO A 113 -14.53 6.35 9.78
CA PRO A 113 -13.46 7.34 9.81
C PRO A 113 -12.36 6.97 10.80
N ILE A 114 -11.13 7.36 10.47
CA ILE A 114 -9.99 7.32 11.39
C ILE A 114 -9.76 8.73 11.92
N GLU A 115 -9.87 8.90 13.23
CA GLU A 115 -9.54 10.18 13.88
C GLU A 115 -8.03 10.40 13.85
N MET A 116 -7.60 11.58 13.41
CA MET A 116 -6.19 11.90 13.24
C MET A 116 -5.90 13.38 13.55
N ASN A 117 -4.77 13.62 14.23
CA ASN A 117 -4.30 14.99 14.45
C ASN A 117 -3.92 15.64 13.11
N PRO A 118 -4.29 16.92 12.85
CA PRO A 118 -3.91 17.60 11.61
C PRO A 118 -2.39 17.71 11.39
N ALA A 119 -1.58 17.64 12.44
CA ALA A 119 -0.13 17.58 12.36
C ALA A 119 0.43 16.16 12.17
N ALA A 120 -0.39 15.15 11.86
CA ALA A 120 0.09 13.80 11.59
C ALA A 120 1.08 13.76 10.41
N ALA A 121 2.16 12.99 10.55
CA ALA A 121 3.22 12.93 9.54
C ALA A 121 2.71 12.45 8.17
N VAL A 122 1.72 11.57 8.14
CA VAL A 122 1.11 11.12 6.89
C VAL A 122 0.40 12.24 6.14
N LEU A 123 -0.26 13.16 6.85
CA LEU A 123 -1.00 14.28 6.24
C LEU A 123 -0.05 15.37 5.74
N ASN A 124 1.04 15.64 6.46
CA ASN A 124 1.94 16.75 6.16
C ASN A 124 3.14 16.35 5.29
N TYR A 125 3.62 15.12 5.42
CA TYR A 125 4.85 14.65 4.77
C TYR A 125 4.68 13.37 3.98
N GLY A 126 3.46 12.83 3.86
CA GLY A 126 3.19 11.61 3.10
C GLY A 126 3.85 10.35 3.67
N GLN A 127 4.22 10.35 4.97
CA GLN A 127 4.87 9.20 5.61
C GLN A 127 3.85 8.06 5.78
N GLY A 128 3.73 7.23 4.75
CA GLY A 128 2.80 6.12 4.75
C GLY A 128 2.99 5.17 3.57
N LEU A 129 2.58 3.94 3.79
CA LEU A 129 2.64 2.83 2.86
C LEU A 129 1.26 2.21 2.68
N LEU A 130 1.02 1.66 1.51
CA LEU A 130 -0.20 0.93 1.23
C LEU A 130 0.12 -0.43 0.59
N GLU A 131 -0.76 -1.39 0.81
CA GLU A 131 -0.73 -2.66 0.10
C GLU A 131 -2.07 -2.95 -0.56
N GLY A 132 -2.08 -3.92 -1.46
CA GLY A 132 -3.28 -4.36 -2.13
C GLY A 132 -3.22 -5.86 -2.38
N LEU A 133 -4.22 -6.57 -1.84
CA LEU A 133 -4.43 -8.00 -2.01
C LEU A 133 -5.87 -8.24 -2.45
N ARG A 134 -6.15 -9.47 -2.87
CA ARG A 134 -7.52 -9.90 -3.19
C ARG A 134 -7.84 -11.23 -2.54
N ALA A 135 -9.02 -11.32 -1.95
CA ALA A 135 -9.60 -12.58 -1.51
C ALA A 135 -10.68 -13.02 -2.50
N HIS A 136 -10.66 -14.28 -2.86
CA HIS A 136 -11.61 -14.87 -3.81
C HIS A 136 -12.39 -16.00 -3.14
N ARG A 137 -13.70 -16.06 -3.41
CA ARG A 137 -14.54 -17.19 -3.03
C ARG A 137 -14.44 -18.27 -4.09
N LYS A 138 -14.20 -19.50 -3.65
CA LYS A 138 -14.23 -20.68 -4.49
C LYS A 138 -15.65 -21.28 -4.56
N GLU A 139 -15.86 -22.21 -5.47
CA GLU A 139 -17.14 -22.93 -5.62
C GLU A 139 -17.53 -23.70 -4.35
N ASP A 140 -16.56 -24.21 -3.60
CA ASP A 140 -16.78 -24.90 -2.31
C ASP A 140 -17.09 -23.94 -1.15
N GLY A 141 -17.21 -22.62 -1.42
CA GLY A 141 -17.46 -21.57 -0.42
C GLY A 141 -16.23 -21.16 0.39
N SER A 142 -15.08 -21.81 0.20
CA SER A 142 -13.84 -21.40 0.85
C SER A 142 -13.33 -20.07 0.28
N VAL A 143 -12.62 -19.29 1.11
CA VAL A 143 -12.03 -18.00 0.72
C VAL A 143 -10.51 -18.13 0.72
N VAL A 144 -9.89 -17.73 -0.38
CA VAL A 144 -8.44 -17.82 -0.58
C VAL A 144 -7.82 -16.47 -0.87
N VAL A 145 -6.57 -16.29 -0.42
CA VAL A 145 -5.70 -15.14 -0.74
C VAL A 145 -4.39 -15.68 -1.29
N PHE A 146 -3.87 -15.03 -2.34
CA PHE A 146 -2.63 -15.47 -2.97
C PHE A 146 -1.43 -14.77 -2.34
N ARG A 147 -0.49 -15.55 -1.77
CA ARG A 147 0.82 -15.14 -1.25
C ARG A 147 0.83 -13.84 -0.43
N PRO A 148 0.00 -13.68 0.62
CA PRO A 148 -0.09 -12.44 1.38
C PRO A 148 1.20 -12.10 2.15
N GLU A 149 2.06 -13.09 2.41
CA GLU A 149 3.40 -12.92 3.01
C GLU A 149 4.31 -12.01 2.17
N GLU A 150 4.22 -12.05 0.85
CA GLU A 150 5.00 -11.17 -0.04
C GLU A 150 4.59 -9.70 0.09
N ASN A 151 3.29 -9.46 0.33
CA ASN A 151 2.80 -8.11 0.62
C ASN A 151 3.33 -7.59 1.97
N ALA A 152 3.36 -8.47 3.00
CA ALA A 152 3.93 -8.14 4.29
C ALA A 152 5.43 -7.78 4.17
N LEU A 153 6.20 -8.59 3.45
CA LEU A 153 7.63 -8.34 3.21
C LEU A 153 7.87 -7.04 2.45
N ARG A 154 7.06 -6.75 1.40
CA ARG A 154 7.17 -5.50 0.65
C ARG A 154 6.82 -4.28 1.50
N MET A 155 5.81 -4.36 2.37
CA MET A 155 5.50 -3.30 3.32
C MET A 155 6.66 -3.05 4.28
N ARG A 156 7.34 -4.09 4.77
CA ARG A 156 8.51 -3.97 5.65
C ARG A 156 9.68 -3.29 4.96
N ILE A 157 9.97 -3.65 3.70
CA ILE A 157 11.01 -2.97 2.88
C ILE A 157 10.68 -1.49 2.73
N GLY A 158 9.41 -1.17 2.43
CA GLY A 158 8.96 0.22 2.33
C GLY A 158 9.04 0.98 3.66
N ALA A 159 8.73 0.33 4.77
CA ALA A 159 8.81 0.90 6.11
C ALA A 159 10.26 1.26 6.50
N ASP A 160 11.20 0.35 6.24
CA ASP A 160 12.63 0.60 6.45
C ASP A 160 13.10 1.83 5.65
N ARG A 161 12.72 1.93 4.36
CA ARG A 161 13.05 3.08 3.49
C ARG A 161 12.47 4.41 4.01
N LEU A 162 11.32 4.40 4.71
CA LEU A 162 10.65 5.58 5.26
C LEU A 162 10.94 5.79 6.76
N CYS A 163 11.89 5.05 7.34
CA CYS A 163 12.23 5.08 8.76
C CYS A 163 11.00 4.86 9.67
N MET A 164 10.15 3.88 9.31
CA MET A 164 8.95 3.51 10.05
C MET A 164 9.11 2.11 10.65
N PRO A 165 8.67 1.84 11.88
CA PRO A 165 8.46 0.47 12.34
C PRO A 165 7.39 -0.20 11.49
N ALA A 166 7.54 -1.51 11.26
CA ALA A 166 6.57 -2.29 10.51
C ALA A 166 6.04 -3.46 11.36
N PRO A 167 4.77 -3.87 11.19
CA PRO A 167 4.29 -5.10 11.80
C PRO A 167 5.12 -6.29 11.34
N SER A 168 5.24 -7.32 12.19
CA SER A 168 5.82 -8.59 11.76
C SER A 168 4.97 -9.21 10.64
N VAL A 169 5.55 -10.17 9.91
CA VAL A 169 4.81 -10.90 8.88
C VAL A 169 3.56 -11.57 9.48
N GLU A 170 3.70 -12.16 10.66
CA GLU A 170 2.62 -12.84 11.39
C GLU A 170 1.52 -11.84 11.82
N GLN A 171 1.89 -10.64 12.30
CA GLN A 171 0.94 -9.60 12.67
C GLN A 171 0.17 -9.09 11.44
N PHE A 172 0.87 -8.86 10.32
CA PHE A 172 0.25 -8.47 9.06
C PHE A 172 -0.75 -9.53 8.58
N LEU A 173 -0.32 -10.80 8.52
CA LEU A 173 -1.16 -11.91 8.09
C LEU A 173 -2.37 -12.11 9.02
N SER A 174 -2.16 -11.97 10.32
CA SER A 174 -3.23 -12.04 11.31
C SER A 174 -4.28 -10.94 11.10
N GLY A 175 -3.85 -9.69 10.89
CA GLY A 175 -4.75 -8.57 10.60
C GLY A 175 -5.55 -8.79 9.33
N VAL A 176 -4.89 -9.19 8.24
CA VAL A 176 -5.54 -9.52 6.96
C VAL A 176 -6.57 -10.63 7.14
N LYS A 177 -6.20 -11.73 7.82
CA LYS A 177 -7.09 -12.87 8.05
C LYS A 177 -8.32 -12.48 8.89
N GLN A 178 -8.12 -11.78 9.99
CA GLN A 178 -9.21 -11.35 10.87
C GLN A 178 -10.19 -10.43 10.13
N THR A 179 -9.66 -9.48 9.33
CA THR A 179 -10.51 -8.56 8.54
C THR A 179 -11.34 -9.31 7.51
N ILE A 180 -10.76 -10.28 6.80
CA ILE A 180 -11.51 -11.10 5.82
C ILE A 180 -12.61 -11.90 6.52
N LEU A 181 -12.30 -12.55 7.65
CA LEU A 181 -13.26 -13.37 8.38
C LEU A 181 -14.43 -12.54 8.92
N ALA A 182 -14.16 -11.36 9.48
CA ALA A 182 -15.18 -10.44 9.98
C ALA A 182 -16.09 -9.90 8.87
N ASN A 183 -15.57 -9.83 7.63
CA ASN A 183 -16.29 -9.36 6.46
C ASN A 183 -16.59 -10.48 5.45
N LYS A 184 -16.65 -11.75 5.87
CA LYS A 184 -16.80 -12.91 4.98
C LYS A 184 -18.03 -12.79 4.06
N ARG A 185 -19.12 -12.20 4.55
CA ARG A 185 -20.35 -11.99 3.78
C ARG A 185 -20.21 -11.01 2.61
N TRP A 186 -19.15 -10.17 2.63
CA TRP A 186 -18.80 -9.22 1.57
C TRP A 186 -17.86 -9.79 0.51
N VAL A 187 -17.37 -11.03 0.65
CA VAL A 187 -16.58 -11.69 -0.39
C VAL A 187 -17.53 -12.07 -1.53
N PRO A 188 -17.38 -11.48 -2.73
CA PRO A 188 -18.30 -11.72 -3.85
C PRO A 188 -18.43 -13.20 -4.19
N PRO A 189 -19.56 -13.63 -4.75
CA PRO A 189 -19.72 -14.97 -5.31
C PRO A 189 -18.66 -15.28 -6.36
N THR A 190 -18.40 -16.56 -6.58
CA THR A 190 -17.46 -17.02 -7.61
C THR A 190 -17.78 -16.40 -8.97
N GLY A 191 -16.77 -15.83 -9.62
CA GLY A 191 -16.92 -15.20 -10.94
C GLY A 191 -17.48 -13.77 -10.95
N LYS A 192 -17.98 -13.23 -9.82
CA LYS A 192 -18.57 -11.88 -9.77
C LYS A 192 -17.58 -10.79 -9.32
N GLY A 193 -16.38 -11.16 -8.89
CA GLY A 193 -15.38 -10.21 -8.43
C GLY A 193 -14.50 -10.78 -7.32
N SER A 194 -14.01 -9.90 -6.47
CA SER A 194 -13.16 -10.26 -5.34
C SER A 194 -13.31 -9.27 -4.20
N LEU A 195 -12.96 -9.67 -2.98
CA LEU A 195 -12.80 -8.75 -1.87
C LEU A 195 -11.39 -8.13 -1.96
N TYR A 196 -11.32 -6.84 -2.28
CA TYR A 196 -10.06 -6.09 -2.25
C TYR A 196 -9.68 -5.79 -0.80
N ILE A 197 -8.44 -6.07 -0.44
CA ILE A 197 -7.90 -5.86 0.91
C ILE A 197 -6.86 -4.75 0.84
N ARG A 198 -7.02 -3.73 1.67
CA ARG A 198 -6.14 -2.56 1.75
C ARG A 198 -5.46 -2.45 3.11
N PRO A 199 -4.28 -3.04 3.28
CA PRO A 199 -3.40 -2.68 4.40
C PRO A 199 -2.79 -1.29 4.19
N LEU A 200 -2.77 -0.50 5.27
CA LEU A 200 -2.11 0.79 5.37
C LEU A 200 -1.19 0.79 6.58
N LEU A 201 -0.02 1.39 6.44
CA LEU A 201 0.87 1.73 7.55
C LEU A 201 1.17 3.23 7.46
N ILE A 202 0.76 4.01 8.45
CA ILE A 202 0.79 5.47 8.41
C ILE A 202 1.46 6.05 9.64
N GLY A 203 2.24 7.12 9.48
CA GLY A 203 2.73 7.96 10.56
C GLY A 203 1.58 8.82 11.09
N SER A 204 0.91 8.33 12.15
CA SER A 204 -0.30 8.95 12.73
C SER A 204 0.02 9.96 13.83
N GLY A 205 1.21 9.89 14.41
CA GLY A 205 1.64 10.81 15.46
C GLY A 205 1.83 12.24 14.97
N ALA A 206 1.49 13.19 15.85
CA ALA A 206 1.59 14.62 15.57
C ALA A 206 3.03 15.12 15.62
N MET A 207 3.46 15.84 14.59
CA MET A 207 4.79 16.45 14.50
C MET A 207 4.78 17.65 13.57
N LEU A 208 5.68 18.60 13.80
CA LEU A 208 5.80 19.80 12.95
C LEU A 208 7.04 19.73 12.02
N GLY A 209 8.13 19.20 12.47
CA GLY A 209 9.36 19.03 11.67
C GLY A 209 9.38 17.75 10.89
N VAL A 210 10.24 17.67 9.83
CA VAL A 210 10.44 16.44 9.06
C VAL A 210 11.32 15.47 9.85
N ALA A 211 10.72 14.43 10.40
CA ALA A 211 11.37 13.34 11.14
C ALA A 211 10.46 12.09 11.12
N PRO A 212 10.93 10.92 11.59
CA PRO A 212 10.06 9.79 11.85
C PRO A 212 8.93 10.14 12.82
N ALA A 213 7.70 9.73 12.53
CA ALA A 213 6.55 10.03 13.38
C ALA A 213 6.71 9.43 14.79
N PRO A 214 6.17 10.09 15.85
CA PRO A 214 6.21 9.53 17.20
C PRO A 214 5.20 8.39 17.42
N GLU A 215 4.24 8.21 16.52
CA GLU A 215 3.21 7.16 16.57
C GLU A 215 2.87 6.69 15.16
N TYR A 216 2.55 5.41 15.04
CA TYR A 216 2.15 4.77 13.78
C TYR A 216 0.87 3.99 13.96
N THR A 217 0.08 3.94 12.90
CA THR A 217 -1.14 3.14 12.85
C THR A 217 -1.09 2.19 11.67
N PHE A 218 -1.27 0.90 11.91
CA PHE A 218 -1.50 -0.12 10.88
C PHE A 218 -2.99 -0.40 10.80
N VAL A 219 -3.56 -0.27 9.62
CA VAL A 219 -5.00 -0.48 9.35
C VAL A 219 -5.16 -1.48 8.23
N VAL A 220 -6.13 -2.38 8.36
CA VAL A 220 -6.58 -3.22 7.25
C VAL A 220 -8.07 -3.04 7.08
N TYR A 221 -8.50 -2.58 5.90
CA TYR A 221 -9.91 -2.58 5.53
C TYR A 221 -10.13 -3.31 4.20
N VAL A 222 -11.38 -3.61 3.89
CA VAL A 222 -11.75 -4.38 2.71
C VAL A 222 -12.88 -3.70 1.95
N CYS A 223 -12.97 -4.01 0.65
CA CYS A 223 -14.02 -3.51 -0.22
C CYS A 223 -14.31 -4.56 -1.30
N PRO A 224 -15.57 -4.98 -1.53
CA PRO A 224 -15.89 -5.80 -2.68
C PRO A 224 -15.64 -5.00 -3.96
N VAL A 225 -15.01 -5.62 -4.95
CA VAL A 225 -14.70 -5.01 -6.25
C VAL A 225 -14.97 -5.98 -7.38
N GLY A 226 -15.47 -5.46 -8.48
CA GLY A 226 -15.62 -6.17 -9.74
C GLY A 226 -14.30 -6.31 -10.52
N HIS A 227 -14.43 -6.62 -11.79
CA HIS A 227 -13.28 -6.64 -12.69
C HIS A 227 -12.78 -5.22 -12.95
N TYR A 228 -11.47 -5.04 -12.90
CA TYR A 228 -10.86 -3.73 -13.16
C TYR A 228 -11.06 -3.28 -14.61
N PHE A 229 -10.90 -4.23 -15.55
CA PHE A 229 -11.18 -4.02 -16.97
C PHE A 229 -12.50 -4.69 -17.32
N LYS A 230 -13.43 -3.93 -17.91
CA LYS A 230 -14.77 -4.44 -18.29
C LYS A 230 -14.66 -5.56 -19.34
N ASP A 231 -13.68 -5.45 -20.23
CA ASP A 231 -13.46 -6.39 -21.35
C ASP A 231 -12.57 -7.58 -20.96
N GLY A 232 -12.32 -7.82 -19.66
CA GLY A 232 -11.55 -8.94 -19.15
C GLY A 232 -10.08 -8.90 -19.56
N LEU A 233 -9.60 -9.93 -20.30
CA LEU A 233 -8.22 -10.07 -20.77
C LEU A 233 -7.96 -9.45 -22.15
N SER A 234 -8.85 -8.60 -22.65
CA SER A 234 -8.66 -7.91 -23.93
C SER A 234 -7.44 -6.97 -23.89
N PRO A 235 -6.75 -6.80 -25.02
CA PRO A 235 -5.66 -5.82 -25.13
C PRO A 235 -6.14 -4.41 -24.78
N ILE A 236 -5.28 -3.64 -24.09
CA ILE A 236 -5.54 -2.25 -23.76
C ILE A 236 -4.54 -1.34 -24.48
N SER A 237 -4.96 -0.12 -24.81
CA SER A 237 -4.05 0.91 -25.30
C SER A 237 -3.30 1.56 -24.15
N LEU A 238 -1.99 1.71 -24.29
CA LEU A 238 -1.13 2.38 -23.31
C LEU A 238 -0.52 3.64 -23.96
N LEU A 239 -0.51 4.72 -23.20
CA LEU A 239 0.22 5.95 -23.54
C LEU A 239 1.49 6.01 -22.68
N THR A 240 2.63 6.24 -23.30
CA THR A 240 3.88 6.52 -22.58
C THR A 240 3.88 7.97 -22.14
N GLU A 241 4.09 8.21 -20.84
CA GLU A 241 4.24 9.53 -20.25
C GLU A 241 5.73 9.80 -20.00
N GLU A 242 6.25 10.88 -20.55
CA GLU A 242 7.68 11.21 -20.52
C GLU A 242 8.00 12.43 -19.63
N GLU A 243 6.99 13.22 -19.27
CA GLU A 243 7.16 14.45 -18.49
C GLU A 243 6.95 14.23 -16.99
N TYR A 244 5.92 13.45 -16.63
CA TYR A 244 5.53 13.25 -15.23
C TYR A 244 5.91 11.85 -14.74
N HIS A 245 6.80 11.79 -13.77
CA HIS A 245 7.37 10.53 -13.31
C HIS A 245 6.82 10.12 -11.93
N ARG A 246 6.19 8.94 -11.86
CA ARG A 246 5.87 8.29 -10.59
C ARG A 246 7.15 7.82 -9.86
N ALA A 247 8.15 7.40 -10.61
CA ALA A 247 9.40 6.81 -10.11
C ALA A 247 10.60 7.50 -10.77
N ALA A 248 11.20 8.45 -10.06
CA ALA A 248 12.45 9.11 -10.49
C ALA A 248 13.67 8.52 -9.77
N PRO A 249 14.89 8.59 -10.36
CA PRO A 249 16.12 8.21 -9.69
C PRO A 249 16.29 8.94 -8.36
N GLY A 250 16.60 8.20 -7.28
CA GLY A 250 16.72 8.73 -5.91
C GLY A 250 15.41 9.01 -5.19
N GLY A 251 14.27 8.87 -5.88
CA GLY A 251 12.92 8.97 -5.30
C GLY A 251 12.49 7.72 -4.53
N THR A 252 11.19 7.54 -4.40
CA THR A 252 10.54 6.45 -3.66
C THR A 252 9.77 5.48 -4.56
N GLY A 253 10.08 5.47 -5.87
CA GLY A 253 9.38 4.65 -6.86
C GLY A 253 9.55 3.15 -6.69
N ASP A 254 10.57 2.70 -5.97
CA ASP A 254 10.91 1.32 -5.63
C ASP A 254 10.08 0.74 -4.49
N ILE A 255 9.42 1.60 -3.70
CA ILE A 255 8.54 1.19 -2.59
C ILE A 255 7.10 1.60 -2.85
N LYS A 256 6.16 0.98 -2.12
CA LYS A 256 4.73 1.25 -2.28
C LYS A 256 4.25 2.34 -1.30
N THR A 257 4.90 3.52 -1.36
CA THR A 257 4.48 4.68 -0.56
C THR A 257 3.28 5.40 -1.20
N ILE A 258 2.44 5.97 -0.35
CA ILE A 258 1.24 6.74 -0.77
C ILE A 258 1.61 7.97 -1.60
N GLY A 259 2.75 8.60 -1.32
CA GLY A 259 3.22 9.80 -2.01
C GLY A 259 3.54 9.59 -3.50
N ASN A 260 3.85 8.36 -3.92
CA ASN A 260 4.15 8.05 -5.33
C ASN A 260 2.99 8.32 -6.30
N TYR A 261 1.77 8.37 -5.80
CA TYR A 261 0.57 8.49 -6.64
C TYR A 261 0.06 9.92 -6.78
N ALA A 262 0.35 10.78 -5.81
CA ALA A 262 -0.11 12.17 -5.81
C ALA A 262 0.40 12.96 -7.03
N SER A 263 1.68 12.78 -7.39
CA SER A 263 2.33 13.49 -8.51
C SER A 263 1.77 13.12 -9.88
N VAL A 264 1.11 11.98 -10.02
CA VAL A 264 0.58 11.48 -11.30
C VAL A 264 -0.95 11.37 -11.32
N THR A 265 -1.63 11.89 -10.30
CA THR A 265 -3.10 11.80 -10.21
C THR A 265 -3.79 12.51 -11.37
N HIS A 266 -3.23 13.63 -11.88
CA HIS A 266 -3.78 14.38 -13.02
C HIS A 266 -3.76 13.58 -14.33
N LEU A 267 -2.91 12.56 -14.46
CA LEU A 267 -2.88 11.69 -15.63
C LEU A 267 -4.02 10.66 -15.64
N ALA A 268 -4.76 10.53 -14.52
CA ALA A 268 -5.88 9.61 -14.40
C ALA A 268 -7.23 10.26 -14.81
N LEU A 269 -7.22 11.53 -15.18
CA LEU A 269 -8.38 12.30 -15.64
C LEU A 269 -8.48 12.32 -17.17
#